data_46a41cdfd962d29d9e55834d3440921b
#
_entry.id   46a41cdfd962d29d9e55834d3440921b
#
_cell.length_a   1.000
_cell.length_b   1.000
_cell.length_c   1.000
_cell.angle_alpha   90.00
_cell.angle_beta   90.00
_cell.angle_gamma   90.00
#
_symmetry.space_group_name_H-M   'P 1'
#
loop_
_entity.id
_entity.type
_entity.pdbx_description
1 polymer ?
#
loop_
_entity_poly.entity_id
_entity_poly.type
_entity_poly.pdbx_seq_one_letter_code
_entity_poly.pdbx_strand_id
1 'polypeptide(L)'
;ARRAGAVTNFGFIDPPDMKAVSDGFNELTELKAIGRKRGEVTLTHTGRQLARIPIDVRLGRMVIEAAKTGSPNLLAQVLVVVAFLSLQDPRERPDDKREDADRIHNRYADETSDFLTALNIWDRVFQADGDPSNNALRRICKTEYFSWLRMRQWKDLVSQLRQMCKELKFKVGDPLPASRPGLEIRQLPLNQQAAHSLCCAWDADGIHKSMLAGLLSMMGMQVVREPKASDFAGLTGSARARAMKRAQKQSKNDYQGARGTRFALFPASAVAKKTPSWVMSTELVETSRLWARYSAADPAWAEPLAGQLTRTTYAEPHWSGSRGSAVATARVLLYGLPIVQDRAVQWGRINPLEARDFLIRQGLVEGDIQQRFSYDDFVGKNRDILEDAADDASRTRQLADTVSDEDLFDFYNAVIPNDVTSVADLAKWWKSEHDRQPNLLDFDPAKVERLASSDSVSLDDYPDHWHTTGSDGQPIDLRLSYVYDPADPADGVTVHVPLKALSRITPDQFTWNVPGLLDELILSMIKALPKQ
;
A
#
# COMPACT_ATOMS: atom_id res chain seq x y z
N ALA A 1 -26.18 28.08 -7.12
CA ALA A 1 -24.85 28.63 -6.92
C ALA A 1 -23.95 28.27 -8.11
N ARG A 2 -23.92 29.09 -9.17
CA ARG A 2 -23.04 28.83 -10.33
C ARG A 2 -21.60 29.32 -10.15
N ARG A 3 -21.33 30.16 -9.14
CA ARG A 3 -19.99 30.70 -8.83
C ARG A 3 -19.77 30.72 -7.31
N ALA A 4 -18.59 30.35 -6.84
CA ALA A 4 -18.25 30.38 -5.42
C ALA A 4 -18.41 31.81 -4.82
N GLY A 5 -18.16 32.85 -5.60
CA GLY A 5 -18.43 34.23 -5.21
C GLY A 5 -19.91 34.63 -5.08
N ALA A 6 -20.83 33.76 -5.58
CA ALA A 6 -22.26 34.08 -5.49
C ALA A 6 -22.87 33.77 -4.11
N VAL A 7 -22.24 32.83 -3.33
CA VAL A 7 -22.71 32.52 -1.98
C VAL A 7 -22.43 33.65 -1.02
N THR A 8 -21.26 34.27 -1.12
CA THR A 8 -20.87 35.41 -0.27
C THR A 8 -21.64 36.71 -0.59
N ASN A 9 -22.10 36.86 -1.84
CA ASN A 9 -22.83 38.02 -2.32
C ASN A 9 -24.35 37.82 -2.34
N PHE A 10 -24.83 36.65 -1.88
CA PHE A 10 -26.27 36.39 -1.76
C PHE A 10 -26.82 37.12 -0.52
N GLY A 11 -27.91 37.82 -0.68
CA GLY A 11 -28.54 38.63 0.40
C GLY A 11 -29.20 37.73 1.46
N PHE A 12 -28.42 36.96 2.20
CA PHE A 12 -28.92 36.20 3.35
C PHE A 12 -29.34 37.17 4.45
N ILE A 13 -30.42 36.87 5.15
CA ILE A 13 -30.85 37.57 6.37
C ILE A 13 -29.81 37.39 7.48
N ASP A 14 -29.29 36.15 7.57
CA ASP A 14 -28.20 35.77 8.47
C ASP A 14 -27.10 35.08 7.62
N PRO A 15 -26.03 35.76 7.26
CA PRO A 15 -25.02 35.23 6.37
C PRO A 15 -24.19 34.15 7.07
N PRO A 16 -23.95 33.02 6.38
CA PRO A 16 -23.13 31.95 6.94
C PRO A 16 -21.66 32.40 7.12
N ASP A 17 -21.00 31.88 8.15
CA ASP A 17 -19.57 32.09 8.34
C ASP A 17 -18.77 31.56 7.14
N MET A 18 -17.77 32.29 6.72
CA MET A 18 -16.88 31.91 5.59
C MET A 18 -16.20 30.58 5.80
N LYS A 19 -15.89 30.21 7.05
CA LYS A 19 -15.34 28.90 7.40
C LYS A 19 -16.36 27.80 7.09
N ALA A 20 -17.62 27.96 7.51
CA ALA A 20 -18.69 27.01 7.23
C ALA A 20 -18.93 26.85 5.71
N VAL A 21 -18.84 27.95 4.95
CA VAL A 21 -18.93 27.89 3.47
C VAL A 21 -17.76 27.09 2.88
N SER A 22 -16.53 27.32 3.36
CA SER A 22 -15.34 26.59 2.91
C SER A 22 -15.45 25.10 3.24
N ASP A 23 -15.90 24.77 4.44
CA ASP A 23 -16.10 23.38 4.88
C ASP A 23 -17.15 22.66 4.02
N GLY A 24 -18.25 23.35 3.67
CA GLY A 24 -19.25 22.84 2.74
C GLY A 24 -18.71 22.57 1.33
N PHE A 25 -17.84 23.46 0.80
CA PHE A 25 -17.17 23.22 -0.48
C PHE A 25 -16.20 22.04 -0.41
N ASN A 26 -15.47 21.88 0.67
CA ASN A 26 -14.58 20.72 0.90
C ASN A 26 -15.38 19.43 0.94
N GLU A 27 -16.50 19.40 1.65
CA GLU A 27 -17.41 18.26 1.72
C GLU A 27 -17.98 17.90 0.34
N LEU A 28 -18.48 18.88 -0.42
CA LEU A 28 -18.99 18.65 -1.77
C LEU A 28 -17.90 18.15 -2.74
N THR A 29 -16.65 18.57 -2.54
CA THR A 29 -15.49 18.07 -3.31
C THR A 29 -15.19 16.61 -2.94
N GLU A 30 -15.19 16.29 -1.64
CA GLU A 30 -15.03 14.93 -1.13
C GLU A 30 -16.06 13.98 -1.73
N LEU A 31 -17.33 14.39 -1.74
CA LEU A 31 -18.44 13.61 -2.28
C LEU A 31 -18.47 13.58 -3.83
N LYS A 32 -17.48 14.19 -4.49
CA LYS A 32 -17.43 14.35 -5.96
C LYS A 32 -18.66 15.04 -6.54
N ALA A 33 -19.32 15.89 -5.74
CA ALA A 33 -20.48 16.67 -6.17
C ALA A 33 -20.10 17.86 -7.03
N ILE A 34 -18.94 18.45 -6.74
CA ILE A 34 -18.37 19.55 -7.48
C ILE A 34 -16.99 19.22 -8.03
N GLY A 35 -16.60 19.88 -9.11
CA GLY A 35 -15.28 19.80 -9.71
C GLY A 35 -14.85 21.16 -10.22
N ARG A 36 -13.59 21.30 -10.61
CA ARG A 36 -13.06 22.51 -11.22
C ARG A 36 -12.92 22.33 -12.73
N LYS A 37 -13.49 23.25 -13.51
CA LYS A 37 -13.30 23.30 -14.95
C LYS A 37 -12.89 24.72 -15.33
N ARG A 38 -11.70 24.89 -15.93
CA ARG A 38 -11.11 26.22 -16.27
C ARG A 38 -11.07 27.19 -15.09
N GLY A 39 -10.75 26.69 -13.88
CA GLY A 39 -10.70 27.50 -12.66
C GLY A 39 -12.06 27.75 -11.96
N GLU A 40 -13.17 27.48 -12.62
CA GLU A 40 -14.51 27.64 -12.04
C GLU A 40 -15.02 26.35 -11.39
N VAL A 41 -15.72 26.51 -10.27
CA VAL A 41 -16.41 25.40 -9.58
C VAL A 41 -17.69 25.07 -10.35
N THR A 42 -17.84 23.79 -10.74
CA THR A 42 -19.00 23.30 -11.49
C THR A 42 -19.57 22.06 -10.84
N LEU A 43 -20.90 21.85 -10.97
CA LEU A 43 -21.56 20.62 -10.56
C LEU A 43 -21.17 19.48 -11.49
N THR A 44 -20.74 18.36 -10.90
CA THR A 44 -20.52 17.10 -11.60
C THR A 44 -21.87 16.43 -11.95
N HIS A 45 -21.84 15.27 -12.61
CA HIS A 45 -23.03 14.45 -12.79
C HIS A 45 -23.60 14.01 -11.42
N THR A 46 -22.75 13.55 -10.51
CA THR A 46 -23.10 13.21 -9.11
C THR A 46 -23.73 14.40 -8.38
N GLY A 47 -23.14 15.59 -8.51
CA GLY A 47 -23.69 16.81 -7.87
C GLY A 47 -25.07 17.19 -8.35
N ARG A 48 -25.36 17.01 -9.65
CA ARG A 48 -26.71 17.24 -10.19
C ARG A 48 -27.74 16.24 -9.67
N GLN A 49 -27.34 15.00 -9.44
CA GLN A 49 -28.21 13.99 -8.82
C GLN A 49 -28.43 14.32 -7.34
N LEU A 50 -27.37 14.63 -6.58
CA LEU A 50 -27.45 15.02 -5.17
C LEU A 50 -28.37 16.22 -4.94
N ALA A 51 -28.32 17.24 -5.80
CA ALA A 51 -29.20 18.41 -5.70
C ALA A 51 -30.70 18.09 -5.81
N ARG A 52 -31.08 16.90 -6.25
CA ARG A 52 -32.47 16.42 -6.38
C ARG A 52 -32.88 15.50 -5.24
N ILE A 53 -31.95 15.11 -4.37
CA ILE A 53 -32.18 14.22 -3.24
C ILE A 53 -32.32 15.07 -1.97
N PRO A 54 -33.51 15.20 -1.36
CA PRO A 54 -33.77 16.09 -0.24
C PRO A 54 -33.39 15.44 1.12
N ILE A 55 -32.19 14.91 1.22
CA ILE A 55 -31.60 14.37 2.45
C ILE A 55 -30.18 14.91 2.58
N ASP A 56 -29.54 14.61 3.68
CA ASP A 56 -28.12 14.91 3.89
C ASP A 56 -27.26 14.50 2.69
N VAL A 57 -26.31 15.33 2.30
CA VAL A 57 -25.51 15.12 1.06
C VAL A 57 -24.64 13.85 1.11
N ARG A 58 -24.17 13.45 2.29
CA ARG A 58 -23.42 12.20 2.48
C ARG A 58 -24.31 10.99 2.28
N LEU A 59 -25.51 11.03 2.87
CA LEU A 59 -26.52 9.98 2.72
C LEU A 59 -26.98 9.88 1.27
N GLY A 60 -27.21 11.01 0.60
CA GLY A 60 -27.51 11.06 -0.83
C GLY A 60 -26.40 10.44 -1.69
N ARG A 61 -25.14 10.67 -1.32
CA ARG A 61 -23.98 10.07 -2.00
C ARG A 61 -23.96 8.55 -1.90
N MET A 62 -24.33 7.99 -0.74
CA MET A 62 -24.46 6.54 -0.53
C MET A 62 -25.50 5.92 -1.47
N VAL A 63 -26.67 6.57 -1.59
CA VAL A 63 -27.74 6.14 -2.50
C VAL A 63 -27.28 6.13 -3.95
N ILE A 64 -26.59 7.18 -4.40
CA ILE A 64 -26.05 7.27 -5.76
C ILE A 64 -25.01 6.17 -6.02
N GLU A 65 -24.15 5.86 -5.03
CA GLU A 65 -23.16 4.79 -5.21
C GLU A 65 -23.83 3.42 -5.34
N ALA A 66 -24.81 3.12 -4.48
CA ALA A 66 -25.60 1.90 -4.59
C ALA A 66 -26.30 1.77 -5.94
N ALA A 67 -26.86 2.87 -6.46
CA ALA A 67 -27.51 2.88 -7.77
C ALA A 67 -26.54 2.58 -8.93
N LYS A 68 -25.27 2.97 -8.82
CA LYS A 68 -24.24 2.70 -9.84
C LYS A 68 -23.90 1.23 -9.97
N THR A 69 -24.10 0.42 -8.94
CA THR A 69 -23.83 -1.03 -9.00
C THR A 69 -24.77 -1.76 -9.97
N GLY A 70 -25.91 -1.16 -10.29
CA GLY A 70 -26.94 -1.78 -11.13
C GLY A 70 -27.76 -2.84 -10.41
N SER A 71 -27.54 -3.10 -9.12
CA SER A 71 -28.32 -4.04 -8.30
C SER A 71 -29.53 -3.35 -7.67
N PRO A 72 -30.77 -3.66 -8.09
CA PRO A 72 -31.97 -3.02 -7.54
C PRO A 72 -32.20 -3.37 -6.05
N ASN A 73 -31.85 -4.60 -5.65
CA ASN A 73 -32.03 -5.04 -4.26
C ASN A 73 -31.02 -4.38 -3.33
N LEU A 74 -29.75 -4.27 -3.75
CA LEU A 74 -28.73 -3.55 -3.00
C LEU A 74 -29.13 -2.08 -2.78
N LEU A 75 -29.63 -1.41 -3.84
CA LEU A 75 -30.12 -0.04 -3.70
C LEU A 75 -31.25 0.03 -2.67
N ALA A 76 -32.21 -0.91 -2.70
CA ALA A 76 -33.30 -0.95 -1.74
C ALA A 76 -32.81 -1.17 -0.29
N GLN A 77 -31.80 -2.02 -0.08
CA GLN A 77 -31.17 -2.24 1.21
C GLN A 77 -30.48 -0.96 1.72
N VAL A 78 -29.75 -0.27 0.85
CA VAL A 78 -29.09 1.00 1.19
C VAL A 78 -30.12 2.09 1.51
N LEU A 79 -31.26 2.15 0.83
CA LEU A 79 -32.33 3.10 1.16
C LEU A 79 -32.89 2.87 2.58
N VAL A 80 -33.03 1.63 3.00
CA VAL A 80 -33.44 1.29 4.38
C VAL A 80 -32.43 1.81 5.39
N VAL A 81 -31.13 1.57 5.16
CA VAL A 81 -30.06 2.03 6.06
C VAL A 81 -29.97 3.57 6.09
N VAL A 82 -30.01 4.21 4.94
CA VAL A 82 -29.98 5.68 4.82
C VAL A 82 -31.18 6.33 5.54
N ALA A 83 -32.37 5.77 5.38
CA ALA A 83 -33.55 6.25 6.12
C ALA A 83 -33.40 6.07 7.63
N PHE A 84 -32.83 4.93 8.08
CA PHE A 84 -32.53 4.71 9.49
C PHE A 84 -31.57 5.77 10.05
N LEU A 85 -30.49 6.06 9.30
CA LEU A 85 -29.49 7.06 9.70
C LEU A 85 -30.00 8.50 9.70
N SER A 86 -31.07 8.78 8.96
CA SER A 86 -31.72 10.10 8.91
C SER A 86 -32.65 10.38 10.10
N LEU A 87 -32.91 9.38 10.92
CA LEU A 87 -33.87 9.44 12.00
C LEU A 87 -33.20 9.13 13.36
N GLN A 88 -33.87 9.50 14.43
CA GLN A 88 -33.49 9.05 15.76
C GLN A 88 -33.70 7.53 15.86
N ASP A 89 -32.75 6.82 16.49
CA ASP A 89 -32.79 5.37 16.69
C ASP A 89 -34.17 4.93 17.24
N PRO A 90 -34.86 4.00 16.58
CA PRO A 90 -36.18 3.54 17.01
C PRO A 90 -36.12 2.63 18.25
N ARG A 91 -34.97 2.13 18.66
CA ARG A 91 -34.81 1.28 19.84
C ARG A 91 -35.00 2.10 21.13
N GLU A 92 -35.86 1.64 21.99
CA GLU A 92 -36.11 2.25 23.29
C GLU A 92 -35.54 1.39 24.44
N ARG A 93 -35.01 2.03 25.45
CA ARG A 93 -34.42 1.37 26.64
C ARG A 93 -34.98 1.99 27.89
N PRO A 94 -36.24 1.64 28.26
CA PRO A 94 -36.87 2.13 29.48
C PRO A 94 -36.01 1.77 30.73
N ASP A 95 -35.88 2.68 31.66
CA ASP A 95 -34.98 2.51 32.82
C ASP A 95 -35.31 1.28 33.66
N ASP A 96 -36.60 0.97 33.80
CA ASP A 96 -37.11 -0.19 34.53
C ASP A 96 -36.98 -1.54 33.79
N LYS A 97 -36.68 -1.52 32.48
CA LYS A 97 -36.62 -2.71 31.59
C LYS A 97 -35.40 -2.74 30.69
N ARG A 98 -34.36 -2.04 31.09
CA ARG A 98 -33.15 -1.87 30.29
C ARG A 98 -32.52 -3.22 29.89
N GLU A 99 -32.40 -4.15 30.81
CA GLU A 99 -31.81 -5.46 30.53
C GLU A 99 -32.65 -6.31 29.57
N ASP A 100 -33.98 -6.25 29.73
CA ASP A 100 -34.89 -6.95 28.80
C ASP A 100 -34.85 -6.36 27.40
N ALA A 101 -34.85 -5.03 27.28
CA ALA A 101 -34.72 -4.34 26.02
C ALA A 101 -33.38 -4.69 25.31
N ASP A 102 -32.27 -4.65 26.05
CA ASP A 102 -30.96 -5.02 25.54
C ASP A 102 -30.92 -6.48 25.06
N ARG A 103 -31.49 -7.39 25.83
CA ARG A 103 -31.56 -8.81 25.43
C ARG A 103 -32.35 -9.02 24.16
N ILE A 104 -33.48 -8.31 24.01
CA ILE A 104 -34.31 -8.39 22.81
C ILE A 104 -33.63 -7.76 21.61
N HIS A 105 -33.02 -6.59 21.74
CA HIS A 105 -32.31 -5.91 20.65
C HIS A 105 -31.06 -6.66 20.19
N ASN A 106 -30.35 -7.34 21.12
CA ASN A 106 -29.15 -8.12 20.79
C ASN A 106 -29.42 -9.27 19.81
N ARG A 107 -30.68 -9.73 19.66
CA ARG A 107 -31.03 -10.74 18.65
C ARG A 107 -30.79 -10.26 17.21
N TYR A 108 -30.91 -8.96 16.96
CA TYR A 108 -30.72 -8.31 15.67
C TYR A 108 -29.30 -7.84 15.43
N ALA A 109 -28.48 -7.85 16.49
CA ALA A 109 -27.16 -7.27 16.46
C ALA A 109 -26.21 -8.07 15.57
N ASP A 110 -25.79 -7.47 14.47
CA ASP A 110 -24.71 -7.98 13.65
C ASP A 110 -23.37 -7.59 14.26
N GLU A 111 -22.47 -8.57 14.41
CA GLU A 111 -21.19 -8.37 15.09
C GLU A 111 -20.17 -7.56 14.26
N THR A 112 -20.47 -7.31 12.98
CA THR A 112 -19.59 -6.61 12.06
C THR A 112 -20.11 -5.23 11.66
N SER A 113 -21.44 -4.97 11.84
CA SER A 113 -22.06 -3.77 11.28
C SER A 113 -23.34 -3.36 11.97
N ASP A 114 -23.39 -2.11 12.45
CA ASP A 114 -24.64 -1.50 12.90
C ASP A 114 -25.63 -1.25 11.73
N PHE A 115 -25.14 -1.17 10.49
CA PHE A 115 -25.99 -1.04 9.31
C PHE A 115 -26.77 -2.33 9.01
N LEU A 116 -26.08 -3.48 9.13
CA LEU A 116 -26.72 -4.79 8.99
C LEU A 116 -27.71 -5.05 10.15
N THR A 117 -27.39 -4.56 11.33
CA THR A 117 -28.33 -4.58 12.48
C THR A 117 -29.62 -3.86 12.14
N ALA A 118 -29.57 -2.68 11.52
CA ALA A 118 -30.76 -1.95 11.08
C ALA A 118 -31.58 -2.75 10.04
N LEU A 119 -30.90 -3.39 9.10
CA LEU A 119 -31.56 -4.25 8.10
C LEU A 119 -32.23 -5.48 8.73
N ASN A 120 -31.61 -6.10 9.73
CA ASN A 120 -32.21 -7.21 10.49
C ASN A 120 -33.52 -6.79 11.19
N ILE A 121 -33.52 -5.60 11.80
CA ILE A 121 -34.72 -5.02 12.43
C ILE A 121 -35.81 -4.75 11.38
N TRP A 122 -35.40 -4.15 10.23
CA TRP A 122 -36.31 -3.86 9.12
C TRP A 122 -36.99 -5.13 8.59
N ASP A 123 -36.16 -6.16 8.28
CA ASP A 123 -36.67 -7.44 7.78
C ASP A 123 -37.68 -8.06 8.75
N ARG A 124 -37.34 -8.11 10.03
CA ARG A 124 -38.23 -8.67 11.06
C ARG A 124 -39.55 -7.94 11.15
N VAL A 125 -39.56 -6.63 11.06
CA VAL A 125 -40.76 -5.84 11.34
C VAL A 125 -41.62 -5.67 10.10
N PHE A 126 -41.03 -5.49 8.91
CA PHE A 126 -41.78 -5.09 7.71
C PHE A 126 -41.77 -6.10 6.56
N GLN A 127 -40.99 -7.20 6.66
CA GLN A 127 -40.83 -8.11 5.51
C GLN A 127 -41.00 -9.58 5.85
N ALA A 128 -40.42 -10.06 6.97
CA ALA A 128 -40.41 -11.49 7.27
C ALA A 128 -41.78 -12.14 7.35
N ASP A 129 -42.75 -11.43 7.91
CA ASP A 129 -44.14 -11.88 8.07
C ASP A 129 -45.12 -11.01 7.26
N GLY A 130 -44.59 -10.25 6.29
CA GLY A 130 -45.36 -9.28 5.49
C GLY A 130 -45.48 -7.91 6.18
N ASP A 131 -46.08 -6.95 5.48
CA ASP A 131 -46.25 -5.59 5.97
C ASP A 131 -47.33 -5.53 7.08
N PRO A 132 -46.99 -5.15 8.33
CA PRO A 132 -47.93 -5.21 9.43
C PRO A 132 -48.98 -4.10 9.37
N SER A 133 -50.23 -4.43 9.77
CA SER A 133 -51.21 -3.40 10.04
C SER A 133 -50.77 -2.47 11.17
N ASN A 134 -51.34 -1.25 11.27
CA ASN A 134 -50.97 -0.30 12.32
C ASN A 134 -51.11 -0.87 13.76
N ASN A 135 -52.12 -1.72 14.00
CA ASN A 135 -52.31 -2.37 15.30
C ASN A 135 -51.28 -3.47 15.54
N ALA A 136 -50.92 -4.24 14.50
CA ALA A 136 -49.85 -5.23 14.60
C ALA A 136 -48.50 -4.55 14.87
N LEU A 137 -48.20 -3.46 14.14
CA LEU A 137 -46.96 -2.68 14.35
C LEU A 137 -46.86 -2.13 15.79
N ARG A 138 -47.97 -1.55 16.34
CA ARG A 138 -48.00 -1.09 17.72
C ARG A 138 -47.71 -2.22 18.71
N ARG A 139 -48.27 -3.40 18.47
CA ARG A 139 -48.02 -4.58 19.32
C ARG A 139 -46.57 -5.02 19.25
N ILE A 140 -45.98 -5.13 18.08
CA ILE A 140 -44.57 -5.47 17.89
C ILE A 140 -43.69 -4.45 18.63
N CYS A 141 -43.90 -3.16 18.39
CA CYS A 141 -43.11 -2.10 19.02
C CYS A 141 -43.17 -2.17 20.55
N LYS A 142 -44.35 -2.37 21.13
CA LYS A 142 -44.54 -2.51 22.60
C LYS A 142 -43.79 -3.73 23.15
N THR A 143 -43.82 -4.84 22.42
CA THR A 143 -43.27 -6.11 22.89
C THR A 143 -41.74 -6.16 22.71
N GLU A 144 -41.22 -5.51 21.69
CA GLU A 144 -39.81 -5.55 21.32
C GLU A 144 -39.07 -4.24 21.65
N TYR A 145 -39.67 -3.34 22.40
CA TYR A 145 -39.10 -2.05 22.85
C TYR A 145 -38.65 -1.15 21.68
N PHE A 146 -39.51 -0.99 20.68
CA PHE A 146 -39.33 0.00 19.63
C PHE A 146 -40.32 1.17 19.78
N SER A 147 -39.88 2.38 19.41
CA SER A 147 -40.76 3.53 19.27
C SER A 147 -41.67 3.38 18.07
N TRP A 148 -42.97 3.24 18.27
CA TRP A 148 -43.93 3.12 17.19
C TRP A 148 -43.88 4.30 16.21
N LEU A 149 -43.73 5.53 16.74
CA LEU A 149 -43.66 6.73 15.92
C LEU A 149 -42.43 6.71 15.01
N ARG A 150 -41.26 6.38 15.56
CA ARG A 150 -40.00 6.33 14.78
C ARG A 150 -40.00 5.20 13.78
N MET A 151 -40.56 4.04 14.12
CA MET A 151 -40.69 2.91 13.18
C MET A 151 -41.60 3.29 12.00
N ARG A 152 -42.69 4.02 12.26
CA ARG A 152 -43.55 4.54 11.19
C ARG A 152 -42.84 5.58 10.33
N GLN A 153 -42.16 6.54 10.94
CA GLN A 153 -41.36 7.54 10.22
C GLN A 153 -40.29 6.88 9.34
N TRP A 154 -39.65 5.83 9.85
CA TRP A 154 -38.67 5.06 9.06
C TRP A 154 -39.31 4.45 7.80
N LYS A 155 -40.43 3.79 7.94
CA LYS A 155 -41.17 3.22 6.81
C LYS A 155 -41.60 4.28 5.78
N ASP A 156 -42.14 5.40 6.28
CA ASP A 156 -42.59 6.50 5.42
C ASP A 156 -41.41 7.12 4.65
N LEU A 157 -40.27 7.32 5.31
CA LEU A 157 -39.05 7.85 4.66
C LEU A 157 -38.48 6.89 3.61
N VAL A 158 -38.42 5.58 3.88
CA VAL A 158 -38.02 4.58 2.87
C VAL A 158 -38.92 4.66 1.64
N SER A 159 -40.22 4.80 1.85
CA SER A 159 -41.20 4.92 0.74
C SER A 159 -40.97 6.19 -0.08
N GLN A 160 -40.70 7.33 0.55
CA GLN A 160 -40.37 8.60 -0.09
C GLN A 160 -39.07 8.49 -0.90
N LEU A 161 -38.01 7.90 -0.29
CA LEU A 161 -36.73 7.70 -0.98
C LEU A 161 -36.85 6.77 -2.19
N ARG A 162 -37.66 5.71 -2.09
CA ARG A 162 -37.97 4.82 -3.24
C ARG A 162 -38.65 5.57 -4.38
N GLN A 163 -39.63 6.42 -4.09
CA GLN A 163 -40.30 7.24 -5.08
C GLN A 163 -39.34 8.20 -5.78
N MET A 164 -38.52 8.88 -5.02
CA MET A 164 -37.50 9.80 -5.53
C MET A 164 -36.47 9.09 -6.42
N CYS A 165 -36.01 7.89 -6.04
CA CYS A 165 -35.11 7.08 -6.87
C CYS A 165 -35.76 6.72 -8.23
N LYS A 166 -37.06 6.45 -8.27
CA LYS A 166 -37.80 6.23 -9.52
C LYS A 166 -37.80 7.48 -10.40
N GLU A 167 -37.97 8.68 -9.82
CA GLU A 167 -37.92 9.95 -10.55
C GLU A 167 -36.51 10.24 -11.10
N LEU A 168 -35.45 9.74 -10.42
CA LEU A 168 -34.07 9.76 -10.90
C LEU A 168 -33.78 8.65 -11.91
N LYS A 169 -34.75 7.82 -12.25
CA LYS A 169 -34.65 6.66 -13.15
C LYS A 169 -33.73 5.56 -12.61
N PHE A 170 -33.56 5.45 -11.28
CA PHE A 170 -32.89 4.34 -10.66
C PHE A 170 -33.85 3.14 -10.53
N LYS A 171 -33.35 1.94 -10.84
CA LYS A 171 -34.10 0.70 -10.65
C LYS A 171 -34.01 0.30 -9.16
N VAL A 172 -35.13 0.33 -8.46
CA VAL A 172 -35.23 -0.06 -7.04
C VAL A 172 -36.00 -1.37 -6.93
N GLY A 173 -35.36 -2.38 -6.37
CA GLY A 173 -35.93 -3.68 -6.02
C GLY A 173 -36.53 -3.70 -4.62
N ASP A 174 -36.52 -4.87 -4.00
CA ASP A 174 -36.93 -5.05 -2.61
C ASP A 174 -35.70 -5.31 -1.73
N PRO A 175 -35.70 -4.81 -0.47
CA PRO A 175 -34.56 -4.96 0.44
C PRO A 175 -34.54 -6.35 1.08
N LEU A 176 -34.50 -7.39 0.27
CA LEU A 176 -34.55 -8.78 0.72
C LEU A 176 -33.14 -9.31 1.04
N PRO A 177 -32.98 -10.06 2.13
CA PRO A 177 -31.74 -10.78 2.41
C PRO A 177 -31.59 -12.01 1.51
N ALA A 178 -30.36 -12.50 1.35
CA ALA A 178 -30.08 -13.75 0.65
C ALA A 178 -30.67 -14.97 1.38
N SER A 179 -30.62 -14.93 2.71
CA SER A 179 -31.28 -15.93 3.55
C SER A 179 -31.71 -15.35 4.91
N ARG A 180 -32.71 -15.99 5.52
CA ARG A 180 -33.22 -15.66 6.85
C ARG A 180 -32.96 -16.80 7.83
N PRO A 181 -32.92 -16.52 9.16
CA PRO A 181 -33.00 -17.57 10.18
C PRO A 181 -34.20 -18.48 9.98
N GLY A 182 -34.10 -19.73 10.37
CA GLY A 182 -35.16 -20.73 10.19
C GLY A 182 -36.50 -20.29 10.81
N LEU A 183 -37.61 -20.74 10.21
CA LEU A 183 -38.96 -20.41 10.68
C LEU A 183 -39.18 -20.86 12.11
N GLU A 184 -38.61 -22.00 12.49
CA GLU A 184 -38.66 -22.56 13.83
C GLU A 184 -38.14 -21.58 14.89
N ILE A 185 -37.02 -20.90 14.63
CA ILE A 185 -36.46 -19.90 15.54
C ILE A 185 -37.34 -18.65 15.62
N ARG A 186 -37.88 -18.20 14.49
CA ARG A 186 -38.73 -17.00 14.41
C ARG A 186 -40.08 -17.17 15.08
N GLN A 187 -40.59 -18.40 15.14
CA GLN A 187 -41.87 -18.74 15.76
C GLN A 187 -41.78 -19.04 17.27
N LEU A 188 -40.58 -19.18 17.82
CA LEU A 188 -40.41 -19.36 19.25
C LEU A 188 -41.02 -18.19 20.07
N PRO A 189 -41.47 -18.42 21.31
CA PRO A 189 -41.80 -17.35 22.23
C PRO A 189 -40.62 -16.41 22.45
N LEU A 190 -40.87 -15.11 22.65
CA LEU A 190 -39.82 -14.07 22.77
C LEU A 190 -38.73 -14.37 23.78
N ASN A 191 -39.10 -14.96 24.92
CA ASN A 191 -38.15 -15.38 25.96
C ASN A 191 -37.20 -16.49 25.47
N GLN A 192 -37.64 -17.36 24.57
CA GLN A 192 -36.82 -18.42 23.98
C GLN A 192 -36.05 -17.90 22.77
N GLN A 193 -36.62 -17.00 21.94
CA GLN A 193 -35.89 -16.33 20.88
C GLN A 193 -34.69 -15.54 21.38
N ALA A 194 -34.68 -15.06 22.60
CA ALA A 194 -33.59 -14.28 23.20
C ALA A 194 -32.26 -15.03 23.25
N ALA A 195 -32.27 -16.35 23.14
CA ALA A 195 -31.06 -17.19 23.05
C ALA A 195 -30.53 -17.38 21.63
N HIS A 196 -31.26 -16.91 20.60
CA HIS A 196 -30.92 -17.12 19.18
C HIS A 196 -30.69 -15.79 18.46
N SER A 197 -29.76 -15.78 17.49
CA SER A 197 -29.59 -14.65 16.58
C SER A 197 -30.68 -14.64 15.51
N LEU A 198 -31.20 -13.45 15.22
CA LEU A 198 -32.13 -13.20 14.10
C LEU A 198 -31.43 -12.45 12.94
N CYS A 199 -30.12 -12.54 12.85
CA CYS A 199 -29.36 -11.94 11.75
C CYS A 199 -29.61 -12.66 10.44
N CYS A 200 -29.87 -11.90 9.40
CA CYS A 200 -30.04 -12.37 8.02
C CYS A 200 -28.70 -12.33 7.28
N ALA A 201 -28.59 -13.07 6.19
CA ALA A 201 -27.45 -12.94 5.28
C ALA A 201 -27.71 -11.81 4.28
N TRP A 202 -26.88 -10.77 4.32
CA TRP A 202 -26.93 -9.60 3.45
C TRP A 202 -25.73 -9.53 2.51
N ASP A 203 -25.83 -8.76 1.43
CA ASP A 203 -24.66 -8.34 0.64
C ASP A 203 -23.88 -7.26 1.42
N ALA A 204 -23.16 -7.71 2.45
CA ALA A 204 -22.44 -6.83 3.37
C ALA A 204 -21.43 -5.94 2.62
N ASP A 205 -20.66 -6.51 1.68
CA ASP A 205 -19.64 -5.79 0.92
C ASP A 205 -20.26 -4.70 0.04
N GLY A 206 -21.32 -5.02 -0.68
CA GLY A 206 -22.04 -4.06 -1.52
C GLY A 206 -22.62 -2.91 -0.71
N ILE A 207 -23.25 -3.24 0.44
CA ILE A 207 -23.80 -2.25 1.36
C ILE A 207 -22.67 -1.36 1.91
N HIS A 208 -21.62 -1.94 2.47
CA HIS A 208 -20.53 -1.20 3.09
C HIS A 208 -19.77 -0.31 2.10
N LYS A 209 -19.48 -0.79 0.88
CA LYS A 209 -18.89 0.01 -0.19
C LYS A 209 -19.75 1.21 -0.56
N SER A 210 -21.08 1.00 -0.65
CA SER A 210 -22.01 2.08 -0.93
C SER A 210 -22.04 3.13 0.19
N MET A 211 -22.04 2.68 1.45
CA MET A 211 -21.99 3.56 2.62
C MET A 211 -20.68 4.34 2.69
N LEU A 212 -19.55 3.68 2.41
CA LEU A 212 -18.22 4.31 2.45
C LEU A 212 -18.09 5.49 1.47
N ALA A 213 -18.82 5.47 0.35
CA ALA A 213 -18.81 6.58 -0.61
C ALA A 213 -19.25 7.93 -0.01
N GLY A 214 -20.04 7.92 1.05
CA GLY A 214 -20.42 9.10 1.83
C GLY A 214 -19.60 9.30 3.11
N LEU A 215 -18.70 8.37 3.46
CA LEU A 215 -18.02 8.32 4.76
C LEU A 215 -16.49 8.28 4.65
N LEU A 216 -15.90 8.71 3.54
CA LEU A 216 -14.45 8.65 3.32
C LEU A 216 -13.66 9.41 4.40
N SER A 217 -14.14 10.60 4.82
CA SER A 217 -13.53 11.37 5.91
C SER A 217 -13.86 10.84 7.31
N MET A 218 -14.74 9.85 7.40
CA MET A 218 -15.17 9.23 8.66
C MET A 218 -14.59 7.83 8.86
N MET A 219 -13.57 7.48 8.08
CA MET A 219 -12.79 6.26 8.29
C MET A 219 -11.89 6.40 9.51
N GLY A 220 -11.62 5.26 10.15
CA GLY A 220 -10.67 5.16 11.24
C GLY A 220 -9.87 3.88 11.19
N MET A 221 -8.60 4.00 11.54
CA MET A 221 -7.66 2.89 11.69
C MET A 221 -7.42 2.65 13.19
N GLN A 222 -7.45 1.39 13.60
CA GLN A 222 -7.13 1.01 14.98
C GLN A 222 -5.69 1.38 15.32
N VAL A 223 -5.49 2.04 16.45
CA VAL A 223 -4.17 2.36 16.98
C VAL A 223 -3.90 1.45 18.16
N VAL A 224 -3.18 0.37 17.92
CA VAL A 224 -2.74 -0.52 19.02
C VAL A 224 -1.56 0.14 19.71
N ARG A 225 -1.82 0.76 20.88
CA ARG A 225 -0.79 1.31 21.74
C ARG A 225 -0.48 0.31 22.84
N GLU A 226 0.68 -0.27 22.84
CA GLU A 226 1.14 -1.07 23.97
C GLU A 226 1.39 -0.15 25.17
N PRO A 227 0.68 -0.38 26.30
CA PRO A 227 0.90 0.39 27.52
C PRO A 227 2.33 0.16 28.02
N LYS A 228 3.09 1.22 28.20
CA LYS A 228 4.46 1.12 28.70
C LYS A 228 4.44 0.84 30.21
N ALA A 229 5.44 0.09 30.68
CA ALA A 229 5.58 -0.20 32.11
C ALA A 229 5.72 1.07 32.97
N SER A 230 6.27 2.16 32.39
CA SER A 230 6.38 3.49 32.99
C SER A 230 5.02 4.13 33.30
N ASP A 231 3.97 3.82 32.49
CA ASP A 231 2.64 4.41 32.68
C ASP A 231 1.97 3.95 33.99
N PHE A 232 2.55 2.95 34.65
CA PHE A 232 2.05 2.32 35.90
C PHE A 232 3.08 2.33 37.04
N ALA A 233 4.02 3.27 37.00
CA ALA A 233 5.15 3.32 37.96
C ALA A 233 4.72 3.45 39.44
N GLY A 234 3.52 4.00 39.69
CA GLY A 234 2.98 4.13 41.07
C GLY A 234 2.14 2.95 41.56
N LEU A 235 1.97 1.88 40.75
CA LEU A 235 1.14 0.73 41.10
C LEU A 235 1.97 -0.53 41.30
N THR A 236 1.67 -1.35 42.29
CA THR A 236 2.35 -2.61 42.58
C THR A 236 1.42 -3.81 42.57
N GLY A 237 1.98 -5.01 42.32
CA GLY A 237 1.27 -6.30 42.43
C GLY A 237 0.02 -6.42 41.55
N SER A 238 -1.08 -6.91 42.16
CA SER A 238 -2.34 -7.16 41.46
C SER A 238 -3.03 -5.89 40.95
N ALA A 239 -2.78 -4.73 41.56
CA ALA A 239 -3.32 -3.44 41.13
C ALA A 239 -2.67 -3.02 39.78
N ARG A 240 -1.35 -3.19 39.65
CA ARG A 240 -0.63 -2.93 38.41
C ARG A 240 -1.08 -3.86 37.28
N ALA A 241 -1.23 -5.17 37.56
CA ALA A 241 -1.71 -6.15 36.59
C ALA A 241 -3.13 -5.83 36.09
N ARG A 242 -4.04 -5.44 36.96
CA ARG A 242 -5.42 -5.02 36.62
C ARG A 242 -5.42 -3.73 35.79
N ALA A 243 -4.62 -2.74 36.17
CA ALA A 243 -4.51 -1.47 35.48
C ALA A 243 -3.93 -1.68 34.06
N MET A 244 -2.89 -2.51 33.92
CA MET A 244 -2.28 -2.87 32.64
C MET A 244 -3.25 -3.61 31.72
N LYS A 245 -4.00 -4.60 32.26
CA LYS A 245 -5.04 -5.33 31.49
C LYS A 245 -6.18 -4.40 31.06
N ARG A 246 -6.54 -3.43 31.92
CA ARG A 246 -7.57 -2.42 31.61
C ARG A 246 -7.10 -1.46 30.52
N ALA A 247 -5.85 -0.99 30.60
CA ALA A 247 -5.23 -0.14 29.59
C ALA A 247 -5.07 -0.85 28.24
N GLN A 248 -4.67 -2.12 28.22
CA GLN A 248 -4.64 -2.95 27.02
C GLN A 248 -6.03 -3.11 26.39
N LYS A 249 -7.06 -3.32 27.20
CA LYS A 249 -8.45 -3.40 26.71
C LYS A 249 -8.94 -2.05 26.17
N GLN A 250 -8.54 -0.95 26.80
CA GLN A 250 -8.89 0.39 26.33
C GLN A 250 -8.13 0.77 25.04
N SER A 251 -6.84 0.43 24.94
CA SER A 251 -6.04 0.73 23.74
C SER A 251 -6.54 0.00 22.49
N LYS A 252 -7.13 -1.19 22.66
CA LYS A 252 -7.76 -1.91 21.53
C LYS A 252 -8.99 -1.19 20.97
N ASN A 253 -9.59 -0.28 21.71
CA ASN A 253 -10.76 0.50 21.30
C ASN A 253 -10.38 1.96 20.97
N ASP A 254 -9.13 2.22 20.61
CA ASP A 254 -8.67 3.54 20.16
C ASP A 254 -8.45 3.53 18.64
N TYR A 255 -9.04 4.52 17.98
CA TYR A 255 -8.96 4.68 16.53
C TYR A 255 -8.43 6.07 16.19
N GLN A 256 -7.61 6.11 15.17
CA GLN A 256 -7.20 7.32 14.50
C GLN A 256 -8.05 7.51 13.26
N GLY A 257 -8.79 8.60 13.20
CA GLY A 257 -9.58 9.02 12.05
C GLY A 257 -8.83 9.99 11.14
N ALA A 258 -9.54 10.47 10.14
CA ALA A 258 -9.08 11.49 9.22
C ALA A 258 -8.50 12.71 9.96
N ARG A 259 -7.43 13.30 9.41
CA ARG A 259 -6.76 14.51 9.94
C ARG A 259 -6.27 14.37 11.40
N GLY A 260 -5.98 13.13 11.84
CA GLY A 260 -5.47 12.87 13.17
C GLY A 260 -6.52 12.84 14.29
N THR A 261 -7.81 12.93 13.98
CA THR A 261 -8.89 12.84 14.97
C THR A 261 -8.83 11.49 15.68
N ARG A 262 -8.97 11.49 17.02
CA ARG A 262 -9.02 10.26 17.81
C ARG A 262 -10.41 10.01 18.35
N PHE A 263 -10.88 8.79 18.23
CA PHE A 263 -12.18 8.37 18.71
C PHE A 263 -12.17 6.92 19.21
N ALA A 264 -13.23 6.54 19.90
CA ALA A 264 -13.47 5.17 20.33
C ALA A 264 -14.81 4.65 19.81
N LEU A 265 -14.93 3.35 19.78
CA LEU A 265 -16.15 2.68 19.40
C LEU A 265 -17.15 2.72 20.56
N PHE A 266 -18.41 3.07 20.26
CA PHE A 266 -19.44 3.15 21.27
C PHE A 266 -19.67 1.78 21.93
N PRO A 267 -19.62 1.66 23.28
CA PRO A 267 -19.60 0.38 23.97
C PRO A 267 -20.84 -0.50 23.74
N ALA A 268 -21.97 0.12 23.41
CA ALA A 268 -23.23 -0.59 23.13
C ALA A 268 -23.32 -1.12 21.68
N SER A 269 -22.38 -0.77 20.80
CA SER A 269 -22.32 -1.37 19.47
C SER A 269 -21.79 -2.80 19.54
N ALA A 270 -22.41 -3.70 18.80
CA ALA A 270 -21.99 -5.10 18.72
C ALA A 270 -20.54 -5.24 18.18
N VAL A 271 -20.16 -4.37 17.26
CA VAL A 271 -18.83 -4.32 16.63
C VAL A 271 -17.72 -3.97 17.63
N ALA A 272 -18.03 -3.24 18.72
CA ALA A 272 -17.05 -2.88 19.76
C ALA A 272 -16.38 -4.09 20.44
N LYS A 273 -17.02 -5.26 20.37
CA LYS A 273 -16.48 -6.51 20.92
C LYS A 273 -15.35 -7.09 20.03
N LYS A 274 -15.43 -6.91 18.72
CA LYS A 274 -14.45 -7.45 17.75
C LYS A 274 -13.28 -6.51 17.47
N THR A 275 -13.43 -5.21 17.75
CA THR A 275 -12.41 -4.17 17.53
C THR A 275 -11.66 -4.34 16.19
N PRO A 276 -12.34 -4.20 15.03
CA PRO A 276 -11.74 -4.42 13.71
C PRO A 276 -10.62 -3.40 13.44
N SER A 277 -9.65 -3.75 12.60
CA SER A 277 -8.50 -2.90 12.28
C SER A 277 -8.91 -1.58 11.61
N TRP A 278 -9.98 -1.62 10.82
CA TRP A 278 -10.52 -0.47 10.11
C TRP A 278 -12.02 -0.37 10.32
N VAL A 279 -12.48 0.86 10.47
CA VAL A 279 -13.89 1.19 10.68
C VAL A 279 -14.30 2.38 9.84
N MET A 280 -15.58 2.50 9.53
CA MET A 280 -16.21 3.72 9.06
C MET A 280 -17.33 4.10 10.02
N SER A 281 -17.45 5.37 10.37
CA SER A 281 -18.45 5.90 11.26
C SER A 281 -19.42 6.83 10.55
N THR A 282 -20.66 6.87 10.99
CA THR A 282 -21.65 7.83 10.45
C THR A 282 -21.66 9.13 11.23
N GLU A 283 -21.34 9.06 12.51
CA GLU A 283 -21.40 10.18 13.42
C GLU A 283 -20.34 10.01 14.52
N LEU A 284 -19.72 11.12 14.89
CA LEU A 284 -18.86 11.20 16.07
C LEU A 284 -19.58 12.04 17.13
N VAL A 285 -19.96 11.41 18.22
CA VAL A 285 -20.65 12.07 19.35
C VAL A 285 -19.62 12.40 20.42
N GLU A 286 -19.51 13.67 20.76
CA GLU A 286 -18.62 14.15 21.81
C GLU A 286 -19.30 14.09 23.18
N THR A 287 -18.62 13.42 24.11
CA THR A 287 -18.96 13.44 25.55
C THR A 287 -17.67 13.71 26.32
N SER A 288 -17.19 12.79 27.16
CA SER A 288 -15.83 12.81 27.72
C SER A 288 -14.73 12.45 26.68
N ARG A 289 -15.12 11.83 25.57
CA ARG A 289 -14.33 11.53 24.38
C ARG A 289 -15.27 11.40 23.18
N LEU A 290 -14.70 11.36 21.96
CA LEU A 290 -15.49 11.11 20.76
C LEU A 290 -15.85 9.63 20.65
N TRP A 291 -17.13 9.36 20.40
CA TRP A 291 -17.69 8.02 20.22
C TRP A 291 -18.31 7.87 18.85
N ALA A 292 -18.12 6.71 18.20
CA ALA A 292 -18.61 6.41 16.88
C ALA A 292 -19.66 5.29 16.87
N ARG A 293 -20.70 5.46 16.05
CA ARG A 293 -21.53 4.35 15.50
C ARG A 293 -20.97 3.96 14.14
N TYR A 294 -20.81 2.66 13.85
CA TYR A 294 -19.93 2.27 12.74
C TYR A 294 -20.15 0.85 12.26
N SER A 295 -19.43 0.52 11.20
CA SER A 295 -19.18 -0.84 10.73
C SER A 295 -17.68 -1.05 10.52
N ALA A 296 -17.27 -2.33 10.43
CA ALA A 296 -15.98 -2.68 9.88
C ALA A 296 -15.87 -2.14 8.43
N ALA A 297 -14.68 -1.70 8.05
CA ALA A 297 -14.38 -1.22 6.70
C ALA A 297 -13.12 -1.93 6.18
N ASP A 298 -13.07 -2.14 4.86
CA ASP A 298 -11.85 -2.53 4.18
C ASP A 298 -11.22 -1.28 3.54
N PRO A 299 -9.98 -0.93 3.90
CA PRO A 299 -9.31 0.23 3.33
C PRO A 299 -9.13 0.13 1.80
N ALA A 300 -9.09 -1.08 1.23
CA ALA A 300 -9.02 -1.29 -0.21
C ALA A 300 -10.25 -0.72 -0.97
N TRP A 301 -11.40 -0.61 -0.32
CA TRP A 301 -12.59 0.00 -0.92
C TRP A 301 -12.48 1.52 -1.04
N ALA A 302 -11.66 2.14 -0.19
CA ALA A 302 -11.55 3.60 -0.12
C ALA A 302 -10.81 4.19 -1.32
N GLU A 303 -9.77 3.53 -1.83
CA GLU A 303 -8.93 4.06 -2.90
C GLU A 303 -9.71 4.38 -4.19
N PRO A 304 -10.51 3.46 -4.78
CA PRO A 304 -11.29 3.77 -5.98
C PRO A 304 -12.38 4.81 -5.74
N LEU A 305 -12.93 4.87 -4.51
CA LEU A 305 -13.92 5.87 -4.14
C LEU A 305 -13.31 7.25 -3.94
N ALA A 306 -12.13 7.33 -3.34
CA ALA A 306 -11.47 8.59 -3.00
C ALA A 306 -10.89 9.30 -4.24
N GLY A 307 -10.25 8.58 -5.17
CA GLY A 307 -9.66 9.17 -6.37
C GLY A 307 -8.66 10.28 -6.03
N GLN A 308 -8.96 11.53 -6.41
CA GLN A 308 -8.08 12.69 -6.21
C GLN A 308 -7.86 13.09 -4.74
N LEU A 309 -8.61 12.52 -3.80
CA LEU A 309 -8.45 12.78 -2.35
C LEU A 309 -7.27 12.01 -1.75
N THR A 310 -6.73 11.04 -2.48
CA THR A 310 -5.57 10.27 -2.05
C THR A 310 -4.26 10.96 -2.40
N ARG A 311 -3.27 10.79 -1.54
CA ARG A 311 -1.89 11.16 -1.80
C ARG A 311 -1.03 9.91 -1.81
N THR A 312 -0.39 9.63 -2.95
CA THR A 312 0.56 8.53 -3.06
C THR A 312 1.97 9.04 -2.81
N THR A 313 2.70 8.33 -1.99
CA THR A 313 4.14 8.53 -1.76
C THR A 313 4.86 7.23 -2.12
N TYR A 314 6.09 7.37 -2.57
CA TYR A 314 6.92 6.25 -2.99
C TYR A 314 8.18 6.22 -2.14
N ALA A 315 8.65 5.02 -1.80
CA ALA A 315 9.84 4.80 -1.02
C ALA A 315 10.65 3.63 -1.59
N GLU A 316 11.97 3.67 -1.33
CA GLU A 316 12.90 2.58 -1.61
C GLU A 316 12.88 2.09 -3.06
N PRO A 317 13.05 3.00 -4.06
CA PRO A 317 13.22 2.55 -5.43
C PRO A 317 14.50 1.71 -5.53
N HIS A 318 14.39 0.54 -6.15
CA HIS A 318 15.50 -0.40 -6.33
C HIS A 318 15.29 -1.29 -7.54
N TRP A 319 16.37 -1.87 -8.03
CA TRP A 319 16.32 -2.86 -9.09
C TRP A 319 15.82 -4.20 -8.56
N SER A 320 15.08 -4.91 -9.39
CA SER A 320 14.65 -6.28 -9.11
C SER A 320 15.03 -7.17 -10.28
N GLY A 321 16.17 -7.87 -10.17
CA GLY A 321 16.64 -8.79 -11.20
C GLY A 321 15.62 -9.86 -11.58
N SER A 322 14.83 -10.36 -10.61
CA SER A 322 13.77 -11.33 -10.85
C SER A 322 12.58 -10.78 -11.65
N ARG A 323 12.32 -9.46 -11.57
CA ARG A 323 11.29 -8.78 -12.38
C ARG A 323 11.84 -8.15 -13.64
N GLY A 324 13.15 -7.97 -13.74
CA GLY A 324 13.82 -7.26 -14.82
C GLY A 324 13.36 -5.81 -14.93
N SER A 325 13.08 -5.17 -13.81
CA SER A 325 12.63 -3.78 -13.76
C SER A 325 12.87 -3.16 -12.39
N ALA A 326 13.05 -1.84 -12.38
CA ALA A 326 13.05 -1.09 -11.15
C ALA A 326 11.65 -1.07 -10.52
N VAL A 327 11.58 -1.29 -9.20
CA VAL A 327 10.37 -1.30 -8.40
C VAL A 327 10.52 -0.36 -7.21
N ALA A 328 9.39 0.13 -6.71
CA ALA A 328 9.33 0.93 -5.49
C ALA A 328 8.13 0.52 -4.65
N THR A 329 8.15 0.88 -3.38
CA THR A 329 7.01 0.69 -2.48
C THR A 329 6.13 1.92 -2.50
N ALA A 330 4.86 1.77 -2.91
CA ALA A 330 3.87 2.83 -2.88
C ALA A 330 3.06 2.77 -1.58
N ARG A 331 2.90 3.92 -0.95
CA ARG A 331 2.01 4.17 0.18
C ARG A 331 0.93 5.15 -0.23
N VAL A 332 -0.33 4.77 -0.08
CA VAL A 332 -1.47 5.63 -0.40
C VAL A 332 -2.12 6.13 0.89
N LEU A 333 -2.18 7.44 1.02
CA LEU A 333 -2.76 8.14 2.18
C LEU A 333 -4.10 8.76 1.80
N LEU A 334 -5.11 8.57 2.65
CA LEU A 334 -6.40 9.26 2.59
C LEU A 334 -6.58 10.06 3.89
N TYR A 335 -6.56 11.39 3.79
CA TYR A 335 -6.62 12.29 4.96
C TYR A 335 -5.60 11.98 6.06
N GLY A 336 -4.43 11.46 5.69
CA GLY A 336 -3.37 11.05 6.63
C GLY A 336 -3.47 9.60 7.11
N LEU A 337 -4.50 8.86 6.72
CA LEU A 337 -4.64 7.43 7.02
C LEU A 337 -3.99 6.60 5.91
N PRO A 338 -3.08 5.67 6.22
CA PRO A 338 -2.40 4.82 5.23
C PRO A 338 -3.34 3.68 4.79
N ILE A 339 -4.20 3.97 3.79
CA ILE A 339 -5.15 2.97 3.25
C ILE A 339 -4.48 1.87 2.43
N VAL A 340 -3.28 2.14 1.89
CA VAL A 340 -2.36 1.17 1.31
C VAL A 340 -0.98 1.44 1.91
N GLN A 341 -0.32 0.43 2.46
CA GLN A 341 0.98 0.60 3.12
C GLN A 341 2.14 0.17 2.24
N ASP A 342 2.08 -1.01 1.62
CA ASP A 342 3.23 -1.64 0.98
C ASP A 342 2.82 -2.26 -0.37
N ARG A 343 2.54 -1.40 -1.37
CA ARG A 343 2.25 -1.85 -2.72
C ARG A 343 3.50 -1.74 -3.59
N ALA A 344 3.98 -2.85 -4.10
CA ALA A 344 5.03 -2.84 -5.11
C ALA A 344 4.51 -2.25 -6.42
N VAL A 345 5.20 -1.25 -6.95
CA VAL A 345 4.88 -0.57 -8.21
C VAL A 345 6.09 -0.56 -9.14
N GLN A 346 5.86 -0.58 -10.45
CA GLN A 346 6.92 -0.41 -11.44
C GLN A 346 7.40 1.04 -11.44
N TRP A 347 8.67 1.25 -11.11
CA TRP A 347 9.25 2.58 -10.98
C TRP A 347 9.37 3.31 -12.32
N GLY A 348 9.56 2.59 -13.41
CA GLY A 348 9.65 3.15 -14.77
C GLY A 348 8.42 3.95 -15.22
N ARG A 349 7.24 3.70 -14.60
CA ARG A 349 6.03 4.49 -14.87
C ARG A 349 5.97 5.80 -14.10
N ILE A 350 6.80 5.96 -13.07
CA ILE A 350 6.79 7.08 -12.13
C ILE A 350 7.99 7.97 -12.34
N ASN A 351 9.17 7.37 -12.40
CA ASN A 351 10.44 8.04 -12.69
C ASN A 351 11.23 7.22 -13.74
N PRO A 352 10.96 7.42 -15.05
CA PRO A 352 11.61 6.67 -16.10
C PRO A 352 13.13 6.85 -16.14
N LEU A 353 13.62 8.05 -15.81
CA LEU A 353 15.05 8.35 -15.85
C LEU A 353 15.82 7.51 -14.82
N GLU A 354 15.37 7.49 -13.58
CA GLU A 354 16.00 6.71 -12.52
C GLU A 354 15.83 5.20 -12.75
N ALA A 355 14.68 4.76 -13.27
CA ALA A 355 14.47 3.35 -13.60
C ALA A 355 15.37 2.87 -14.73
N ARG A 356 15.69 3.74 -15.70
CA ARG A 356 16.66 3.47 -16.76
C ARG A 356 18.09 3.40 -16.20
N ASP A 357 18.44 4.28 -15.28
CA ASP A 357 19.73 4.23 -14.59
C ASP A 357 19.92 2.90 -13.84
N PHE A 358 18.90 2.44 -13.10
CA PHE A 358 18.89 1.12 -12.47
C PHE A 358 19.03 -0.03 -13.48
N LEU A 359 18.33 0.02 -14.63
CA LEU A 359 18.45 -0.99 -15.68
C LEU A 359 19.90 -1.07 -16.19
N ILE A 360 20.54 0.07 -16.43
CA ILE A 360 21.90 0.09 -16.98
C ILE A 360 22.90 -0.34 -15.91
N ARG A 361 22.91 0.30 -14.73
CA ARG A 361 23.89 0.00 -13.67
C ARG A 361 23.74 -1.41 -13.12
N GLN A 362 22.56 -1.73 -12.59
CA GLN A 362 22.36 -3.00 -11.88
C GLN A 362 22.01 -4.14 -12.83
N GLY A 363 21.19 -3.86 -13.83
CA GLY A 363 20.80 -4.87 -14.80
C GLY A 363 21.94 -5.25 -15.75
N LEU A 364 22.52 -4.29 -16.47
CA LEU A 364 23.45 -4.57 -17.55
C LEU A 364 24.92 -4.58 -17.11
N VAL A 365 25.36 -3.60 -16.31
CA VAL A 365 26.76 -3.52 -15.86
C VAL A 365 27.02 -4.57 -14.78
N GLU A 366 26.23 -4.61 -13.71
CA GLU A 366 26.37 -5.62 -12.65
C GLU A 366 25.84 -7.01 -13.08
N GLY A 367 25.03 -7.07 -14.17
CA GLY A 367 24.51 -8.31 -14.73
C GLY A 367 23.39 -8.97 -13.92
N ASP A 368 22.68 -8.23 -13.05
CA ASP A 368 21.53 -8.76 -12.31
C ASP A 368 20.27 -8.81 -13.17
N ILE A 369 20.31 -9.64 -14.20
CA ILE A 369 19.18 -9.97 -15.08
C ILE A 369 18.93 -11.46 -15.02
N GLN A 370 17.77 -11.85 -14.50
CA GLN A 370 17.36 -13.27 -14.40
C GLN A 370 16.51 -13.72 -15.61
N GLN A 371 15.98 -12.78 -16.40
CA GLN A 371 15.20 -13.07 -17.59
C GLN A 371 16.12 -13.24 -18.80
N ARG A 372 15.92 -14.32 -19.56
CA ARG A 372 16.55 -14.49 -20.85
C ARG A 372 15.73 -13.83 -21.95
N PHE A 373 16.40 -13.20 -22.89
CA PHE A 373 15.79 -12.59 -24.06
C PHE A 373 16.62 -12.86 -25.33
N SER A 374 16.07 -12.55 -26.51
CA SER A 374 16.77 -12.82 -27.78
C SER A 374 18.01 -11.94 -27.91
N TYR A 375 19.13 -12.57 -28.24
CA TYR A 375 20.42 -11.90 -28.44
C TYR A 375 20.99 -11.23 -27.19
N ASP A 376 20.81 -11.86 -26.01
CA ASP A 376 21.29 -11.36 -24.73
C ASP A 376 22.76 -11.67 -24.41
N ASP A 377 23.48 -12.32 -25.32
CA ASP A 377 24.87 -12.76 -25.14
C ASP A 377 25.84 -11.59 -24.87
N PHE A 378 25.54 -10.38 -25.36
CA PHE A 378 26.36 -9.19 -25.13
C PHE A 378 26.54 -8.86 -23.66
N VAL A 379 25.55 -9.15 -22.81
CA VAL A 379 25.62 -8.87 -21.36
C VAL A 379 26.77 -9.67 -20.72
N GLY A 380 26.86 -10.97 -21.05
CA GLY A 380 27.97 -11.81 -20.59
C GLY A 380 29.31 -11.37 -21.16
N LYS A 381 29.38 -11.21 -22.48
CA LYS A 381 30.62 -10.79 -23.16
C LYS A 381 31.21 -9.48 -22.64
N ASN A 382 30.35 -8.48 -22.41
CA ASN A 382 30.83 -7.19 -21.93
C ASN A 382 31.30 -7.26 -20.46
N ARG A 383 30.71 -8.13 -19.64
CA ARG A 383 31.20 -8.38 -18.28
C ARG A 383 32.52 -9.13 -18.29
N ASP A 384 32.68 -10.13 -19.11
CA ASP A 384 33.96 -10.85 -19.27
C ASP A 384 35.10 -9.87 -19.62
N ILE A 385 34.81 -8.88 -20.48
CA ILE A 385 35.79 -7.81 -20.81
C ILE A 385 36.17 -6.98 -19.58
N LEU A 386 35.22 -6.62 -18.72
CA LEU A 386 35.50 -5.90 -17.47
C LEU A 386 36.29 -6.75 -16.47
N GLU A 387 35.93 -8.02 -16.34
CA GLU A 387 36.63 -8.96 -15.45
C GLU A 387 38.09 -9.16 -15.90
N ASP A 388 38.30 -9.38 -17.21
CA ASP A 388 39.65 -9.51 -17.79
C ASP A 388 40.47 -8.22 -17.59
N ALA A 389 39.84 -7.06 -17.82
CA ALA A 389 40.52 -5.77 -17.63
C ALA A 389 40.87 -5.49 -16.14
N ALA A 390 40.01 -5.90 -15.20
CA ALA A 390 40.29 -5.78 -13.78
C ALA A 390 41.43 -6.72 -13.35
N ASP A 391 41.49 -7.93 -13.89
CA ASP A 391 42.59 -8.86 -13.66
C ASP A 391 43.92 -8.31 -14.20
N ASP A 392 43.92 -7.75 -15.42
CA ASP A 392 45.09 -7.14 -16.03
C ASP A 392 45.56 -5.91 -15.25
N ALA A 393 44.63 -5.07 -14.74
CA ALA A 393 44.95 -3.92 -13.90
C ALA A 393 45.55 -4.32 -12.54
N SER A 394 45.08 -5.42 -11.97
CA SER A 394 45.64 -5.97 -10.74
C SER A 394 47.07 -6.48 -10.93
N ARG A 395 47.37 -7.06 -12.10
CA ARG A 395 48.72 -7.51 -12.48
C ARG A 395 49.67 -6.35 -12.65
N THR A 396 49.25 -5.36 -13.44
CA THR A 396 50.08 -4.21 -13.82
C THR A 396 50.13 -3.12 -12.76
N ARG A 397 49.30 -3.19 -11.74
CA ARG A 397 49.09 -2.13 -10.70
C ARG A 397 48.62 -0.78 -11.29
N GLN A 398 47.95 -0.81 -12.45
CA GLN A 398 47.52 0.38 -13.17
C GLN A 398 45.97 0.50 -13.18
N LEU A 399 45.35 0.58 -12.00
CA LEU A 399 43.91 0.72 -11.88
C LEU A 399 43.34 1.98 -12.56
N ALA A 400 44.11 3.05 -12.64
CA ALA A 400 43.64 4.31 -13.21
C ALA A 400 43.48 4.28 -14.74
N ASP A 401 44.18 3.36 -15.42
CA ASP A 401 44.28 3.27 -16.90
C ASP A 401 43.51 2.05 -17.44
N THR A 402 42.63 1.48 -16.66
CA THR A 402 41.81 0.32 -17.09
C THR A 402 40.34 0.70 -17.30
N VAL A 403 39.64 -0.18 -18.00
CA VAL A 403 38.18 -0.09 -18.21
C VAL A 403 37.45 -0.24 -16.90
N SER A 404 36.44 0.55 -16.68
CA SER A 404 35.63 0.56 -15.46
C SER A 404 34.16 0.32 -15.72
N ASP A 405 33.41 0.01 -14.68
CA ASP A 405 31.94 -0.08 -14.72
C ASP A 405 31.30 1.20 -15.25
N GLU A 406 31.91 2.37 -14.99
CA GLU A 406 31.38 3.66 -15.49
C GLU A 406 31.59 3.81 -16.99
N ASP A 407 32.67 3.30 -17.56
CA ASP A 407 32.89 3.30 -19.01
C ASP A 407 31.84 2.43 -19.72
N LEU A 408 31.50 1.28 -19.16
CA LEU A 408 30.44 0.41 -19.67
C LEU A 408 29.06 1.04 -19.48
N PHE A 409 28.83 1.72 -18.35
CA PHE A 409 27.61 2.48 -18.13
C PHE A 409 27.44 3.58 -19.17
N ASP A 410 28.45 4.38 -19.41
CA ASP A 410 28.42 5.48 -20.38
C ASP A 410 28.19 4.96 -21.81
N PHE A 411 28.80 3.84 -22.15
CA PHE A 411 28.55 3.16 -23.41
C PHE A 411 27.06 2.78 -23.57
N TYR A 412 26.47 2.06 -22.60
CA TYR A 412 25.07 1.69 -22.69
C TYR A 412 24.16 2.92 -22.65
N ASN A 413 24.50 3.91 -21.84
CA ASN A 413 23.76 5.15 -21.72
C ASN A 413 23.70 5.96 -23.02
N ALA A 414 24.76 5.90 -23.84
CA ALA A 414 24.81 6.55 -25.16
C ALA A 414 23.98 5.82 -26.22
N VAL A 415 23.88 4.49 -26.14
CA VAL A 415 23.29 3.63 -27.18
C VAL A 415 21.82 3.30 -26.92
N ILE A 416 21.46 2.99 -25.67
CA ILE A 416 20.10 2.55 -25.32
C ILE A 416 19.15 3.77 -25.25
N PRO A 417 17.97 3.72 -25.93
CA PRO A 417 17.00 4.83 -25.90
C PRO A 417 16.48 5.17 -24.52
N ASN A 418 16.07 6.44 -24.33
CA ASN A 418 15.60 6.95 -23.05
C ASN A 418 14.26 6.36 -22.55
N ASP A 419 13.48 5.76 -23.42
CA ASP A 419 12.19 5.12 -23.10
C ASP A 419 12.32 3.63 -22.72
N VAL A 420 13.53 3.07 -22.77
CA VAL A 420 13.84 1.70 -22.32
C VAL A 420 14.14 1.73 -20.84
N THR A 421 13.21 1.25 -20.02
CA THR A 421 13.27 1.32 -18.55
C THR A 421 13.20 -0.04 -17.85
N SER A 422 13.09 -1.11 -18.62
CA SER A 422 13.01 -2.48 -18.14
C SER A 422 13.63 -3.47 -19.12
N VAL A 423 13.93 -4.68 -18.65
CA VAL A 423 14.41 -5.78 -19.52
C VAL A 423 13.40 -6.09 -20.63
N ALA A 424 12.10 -5.97 -20.35
CA ALA A 424 11.06 -6.19 -21.36
C ALA A 424 11.09 -5.13 -22.46
N ASP A 425 11.32 -3.85 -22.10
CA ASP A 425 11.49 -2.76 -23.08
C ASP A 425 12.78 -2.95 -23.86
N LEU A 426 13.87 -3.31 -23.18
CA LEU A 426 15.17 -3.61 -23.79
C LEU A 426 15.05 -4.76 -24.81
N ALA A 427 14.44 -5.87 -24.41
CA ALA A 427 14.26 -7.04 -25.28
C ALA A 427 13.45 -6.70 -26.54
N LYS A 428 12.40 -5.89 -26.39
CA LYS A 428 11.57 -5.44 -27.50
C LYS A 428 12.34 -4.54 -28.48
N TRP A 429 13.04 -3.55 -27.93
CA TRP A 429 13.86 -2.63 -28.72
C TRP A 429 15.03 -3.36 -29.41
N TRP A 430 15.79 -4.14 -28.62
CA TRP A 430 16.97 -4.84 -29.10
C TRP A 430 16.65 -5.85 -30.20
N LYS A 431 15.56 -6.57 -30.09
CA LYS A 431 15.13 -7.48 -31.17
C LYS A 431 14.95 -6.79 -32.50
N SER A 432 14.48 -5.54 -32.52
CA SER A 432 14.30 -4.79 -33.78
C SER A 432 15.59 -4.12 -34.26
N GLU A 433 16.50 -3.76 -33.35
CA GLU A 433 17.72 -3.07 -33.69
C GLU A 433 18.84 -4.04 -34.06
N HIS A 434 18.89 -5.21 -33.45
CA HIS A 434 19.87 -6.27 -33.75
C HIS A 434 19.88 -6.68 -35.23
N ASP A 435 18.73 -6.72 -35.90
CA ASP A 435 18.65 -7.03 -37.32
C ASP A 435 19.38 -5.99 -38.21
N ARG A 436 19.53 -4.76 -37.72
CA ARG A 436 20.18 -3.65 -38.40
C ARG A 436 21.65 -3.53 -38.01
N GLN A 437 21.94 -3.67 -36.73
CA GLN A 437 23.26 -3.48 -36.13
C GLN A 437 23.54 -4.56 -35.10
N PRO A 438 23.95 -5.78 -35.49
CA PRO A 438 24.12 -6.91 -34.58
C PRO A 438 25.09 -6.67 -33.43
N ASN A 439 26.13 -5.85 -33.65
CA ASN A 439 27.20 -5.58 -32.69
C ASN A 439 27.03 -4.23 -31.96
N LEU A 440 25.83 -3.61 -32.02
CA LEU A 440 25.60 -2.28 -31.44
C LEU A 440 25.80 -2.25 -29.91
N LEU A 441 25.51 -3.36 -29.23
CA LEU A 441 25.66 -3.49 -27.76
C LEU A 441 26.94 -4.23 -27.36
N ASP A 442 27.83 -4.59 -28.32
CA ASP A 442 29.15 -5.14 -28.00
C ASP A 442 30.10 -4.00 -27.62
N PHE A 443 30.57 -4.02 -26.38
CA PHE A 443 31.50 -3.01 -25.86
C PHE A 443 32.89 -3.21 -26.41
N ASP A 444 33.53 -2.11 -26.83
CA ASP A 444 34.89 -2.11 -27.38
C ASP A 444 35.79 -1.18 -26.54
N PRO A 445 36.67 -1.73 -25.67
CA PRO A 445 37.56 -0.93 -24.81
C PRO A 445 38.45 0.04 -25.60
N ALA A 446 38.83 -0.30 -26.84
CA ALA A 446 39.70 0.55 -27.66
C ALA A 446 39.06 1.91 -28.04
N LYS A 447 37.74 2.04 -27.88
CA LYS A 447 37.00 3.28 -28.13
C LYS A 447 36.89 4.19 -26.93
N VAL A 448 37.41 3.79 -25.78
CA VAL A 448 37.42 4.63 -24.55
C VAL A 448 38.56 5.65 -24.70
N GLU A 449 38.21 6.94 -24.89
CA GLU A 449 39.18 8.02 -25.19
C GLU A 449 40.28 8.13 -24.11
N ARG A 450 39.96 7.90 -22.84
CA ARG A 450 40.90 7.92 -21.72
C ARG A 450 42.01 6.88 -21.86
N LEU A 451 41.69 5.70 -22.39
CA LEU A 451 42.64 4.59 -22.57
C LEU A 451 43.50 4.72 -23.81
N ALA A 452 43.03 5.48 -24.80
CA ALA A 452 43.79 5.70 -26.07
C ALA A 452 45.09 6.53 -25.90
N SER A 453 45.24 7.19 -24.75
CA SER A 453 46.41 8.05 -24.41
C SER A 453 47.37 7.45 -23.40
N SER A 454 47.11 6.25 -22.87
CA SER A 454 48.00 5.61 -21.90
C SER A 454 49.09 4.77 -22.58
N ASP A 455 50.33 4.81 -22.07
CA ASP A 455 51.39 3.90 -22.49
C ASP A 455 51.02 2.46 -22.12
N SER A 456 50.89 1.59 -23.13
CA SER A 456 50.51 0.18 -22.90
C SER A 456 51.66 -0.55 -22.21
N VAL A 457 51.44 -1.03 -21.00
CA VAL A 457 52.34 -1.95 -20.29
C VAL A 457 52.23 -3.34 -20.94
N SER A 458 53.39 -3.94 -21.19
CA SER A 458 53.41 -5.31 -21.74
C SER A 458 52.95 -6.32 -20.67
N LEU A 459 51.87 -7.05 -20.95
CA LEU A 459 51.44 -8.17 -20.09
C LEU A 459 52.43 -9.32 -20.03
N ASP A 460 53.35 -9.41 -21.02
CA ASP A 460 54.43 -10.40 -21.02
C ASP A 460 55.35 -10.27 -19.81
N ASP A 461 55.45 -9.08 -19.21
CA ASP A 461 56.21 -8.83 -17.97
C ASP A 461 55.49 -9.28 -16.69
N TYR A 462 54.22 -9.71 -16.78
CA TYR A 462 53.38 -10.17 -15.70
C TYR A 462 52.78 -11.58 -15.96
N PRO A 463 53.62 -12.64 -15.94
CA PRO A 463 53.21 -13.97 -16.35
C PRO A 463 52.15 -14.59 -15.41
N ASP A 464 51.24 -15.43 -15.98
CA ASP A 464 50.24 -16.21 -15.22
C ASP A 464 50.84 -17.43 -14.52
N HIS A 465 52.02 -17.86 -15.00
CA HIS A 465 52.66 -19.06 -14.55
C HIS A 465 54.12 -18.82 -14.24
N TRP A 466 54.55 -19.39 -13.09
CA TRP A 466 55.93 -19.43 -12.70
C TRP A 466 56.55 -20.76 -13.04
N HIS A 467 57.50 -20.77 -14.00
CA HIS A 467 58.23 -21.95 -14.41
C HIS A 467 59.51 -22.08 -13.60
N THR A 468 59.62 -23.17 -12.86
CA THR A 468 60.82 -23.48 -12.04
C THR A 468 61.22 -24.95 -12.17
N THR A 469 62.38 -25.28 -11.61
CA THR A 469 62.87 -26.68 -11.58
C THR A 469 62.88 -27.20 -10.16
N GLY A 470 62.27 -28.35 -9.94
CA GLY A 470 62.24 -28.98 -8.63
C GLY A 470 63.61 -29.50 -8.19
N SER A 471 63.79 -29.77 -6.89
CA SER A 471 65.02 -30.37 -6.34
C SER A 471 65.39 -31.73 -6.97
N ASP A 472 64.46 -32.36 -7.66
CA ASP A 472 64.61 -33.57 -8.42
C ASP A 472 64.98 -33.35 -9.91
N GLY A 473 65.25 -32.13 -10.33
CA GLY A 473 65.60 -31.73 -11.68
C GLY A 473 64.45 -31.72 -12.68
N GLN A 474 63.23 -31.98 -12.23
CA GLN A 474 62.06 -31.97 -13.10
C GLN A 474 61.38 -30.57 -13.14
N PRO A 475 60.88 -30.12 -14.29
CA PRO A 475 60.18 -28.87 -14.42
C PRO A 475 58.91 -28.84 -13.56
N ILE A 476 58.63 -27.69 -12.97
CA ILE A 476 57.43 -27.44 -12.19
C ILE A 476 56.83 -26.13 -12.75
N ASP A 477 55.52 -26.22 -13.04
CA ASP A 477 54.71 -25.07 -13.45
C ASP A 477 53.75 -24.71 -12.35
N LEU A 478 53.85 -23.47 -11.85
CA LEU A 478 53.07 -22.94 -10.73
C LEU A 478 52.23 -21.75 -11.16
N ARG A 479 50.96 -21.78 -10.87
CA ARG A 479 50.06 -20.67 -11.17
C ARG A 479 50.38 -19.46 -10.28
N LEU A 480 50.38 -18.27 -10.86
CA LEU A 480 50.45 -16.99 -10.17
C LEU A 480 49.07 -16.35 -10.12
N SER A 481 48.80 -15.60 -9.05
CA SER A 481 47.68 -14.66 -8.96
C SER A 481 48.20 -13.32 -8.39
N TYR A 482 47.56 -12.26 -8.85
CA TYR A 482 47.96 -10.91 -8.50
C TYR A 482 46.81 -10.24 -7.74
N VAL A 483 47.08 -9.56 -6.66
CA VAL A 483 46.14 -8.76 -5.90
C VAL A 483 46.77 -7.39 -5.67
N TYR A 484 46.03 -6.33 -5.97
CA TYR A 484 46.46 -4.97 -5.69
C TYR A 484 45.45 -4.31 -4.73
N ASP A 485 45.56 -4.61 -3.48
CA ASP A 485 44.81 -4.02 -2.37
C ASP A 485 45.69 -3.96 -1.13
N PRO A 486 46.24 -2.78 -0.78
CA PRO A 486 47.09 -2.62 0.39
C PRO A 486 46.47 -3.05 1.74
N ALA A 487 45.14 -3.23 1.79
CA ALA A 487 44.41 -3.71 2.97
C ALA A 487 44.29 -5.24 3.01
N ASP A 488 44.53 -5.93 1.89
CA ASP A 488 44.44 -7.39 1.81
C ASP A 488 45.78 -8.02 2.22
N PRO A 489 45.78 -9.01 3.14
CA PRO A 489 47.00 -9.78 3.48
C PRO A 489 47.67 -10.48 2.30
N ALA A 490 46.93 -10.68 1.20
CA ALA A 490 47.42 -11.29 -0.04
C ALA A 490 47.87 -10.27 -1.09
N ASP A 491 47.98 -8.96 -0.72
CA ASP A 491 48.45 -7.91 -1.63
C ASP A 491 49.82 -8.26 -2.22
N GLY A 492 49.93 -8.16 -3.54
CA GLY A 492 51.12 -8.53 -4.30
C GLY A 492 50.91 -9.76 -5.17
N VAL A 493 51.98 -10.58 -5.28
CA VAL A 493 51.98 -11.80 -6.09
C VAL A 493 51.89 -13.04 -5.21
N THR A 494 50.88 -13.87 -5.45
CA THR A 494 50.72 -15.15 -4.76
C THR A 494 51.04 -16.31 -5.70
N VAL A 495 51.97 -17.18 -5.28
CA VAL A 495 52.32 -18.40 -5.98
C VAL A 495 51.48 -19.56 -5.43
N HIS A 496 50.69 -20.21 -6.28
CA HIS A 496 49.89 -21.36 -5.89
C HIS A 496 50.67 -22.66 -6.02
N VAL A 497 51.07 -23.22 -4.88
CA VAL A 497 51.90 -24.43 -4.82
C VAL A 497 51.03 -25.66 -4.53
N PRO A 498 50.85 -26.58 -5.51
CA PRO A 498 50.18 -27.83 -5.24
C PRO A 498 50.89 -28.69 -4.19
N LEU A 499 50.15 -29.33 -3.28
CA LEU A 499 50.76 -30.17 -2.21
C LEU A 499 51.80 -31.16 -2.71
N LYS A 500 51.62 -31.72 -3.90
CA LYS A 500 52.54 -32.68 -4.55
C LYS A 500 53.89 -32.05 -4.93
N ALA A 501 53.92 -30.74 -5.14
CA ALA A 501 55.13 -30.00 -5.49
C ALA A 501 55.85 -29.40 -4.27
N LEU A 502 55.17 -29.30 -3.12
CA LEU A 502 55.68 -28.59 -1.94
C LEU A 502 57.04 -29.12 -1.43
N SER A 503 57.27 -30.41 -1.48
CA SER A 503 58.55 -31.02 -1.04
C SER A 503 59.70 -30.86 -2.05
N ARG A 504 59.41 -30.35 -3.24
CA ARG A 504 60.35 -30.24 -4.36
C ARG A 504 60.81 -28.80 -4.63
N ILE A 505 60.23 -27.82 -3.91
CA ILE A 505 60.54 -26.41 -4.07
C ILE A 505 61.19 -25.85 -2.80
N THR A 506 62.02 -24.81 -2.98
CA THR A 506 62.67 -24.04 -1.92
C THR A 506 62.34 -22.55 -2.02
N PRO A 507 62.37 -21.80 -0.89
CA PRO A 507 62.04 -20.38 -0.92
C PRO A 507 62.92 -19.56 -1.88
N ASP A 508 64.17 -19.94 -2.08
CA ASP A 508 65.12 -19.23 -2.95
C ASP A 508 64.68 -19.19 -4.42
N GLN A 509 63.79 -20.06 -4.85
CA GLN A 509 63.23 -20.10 -6.19
C GLN A 509 62.19 -18.98 -6.48
N PHE A 510 61.74 -18.29 -5.44
CA PHE A 510 60.69 -17.25 -5.53
C PHE A 510 61.21 -15.83 -5.34
N THR A 511 62.51 -15.64 -5.45
CA THR A 511 63.12 -14.31 -5.46
C THR A 511 63.17 -13.74 -6.89
N TRP A 512 62.81 -12.46 -7.05
CA TRP A 512 62.89 -11.73 -8.33
C TRP A 512 62.08 -12.36 -9.49
N ASN A 513 60.90 -12.82 -9.18
CA ASN A 513 60.14 -13.72 -10.04
C ASN A 513 59.16 -13.06 -11.03
N VAL A 514 58.84 -11.76 -10.87
CA VAL A 514 57.94 -11.03 -11.78
C VAL A 514 58.69 -9.85 -12.38
N PRO A 515 59.03 -9.90 -13.72
CA PRO A 515 59.78 -8.86 -14.38
C PRO A 515 59.18 -7.46 -14.26
N GLY A 516 57.85 -7.32 -14.44
CA GLY A 516 57.17 -6.02 -14.39
C GLY A 516 57.16 -5.36 -13.00
N LEU A 517 57.43 -6.09 -11.90
CA LEU A 517 57.51 -5.56 -10.55
C LEU A 517 58.96 -5.27 -10.09
N LEU A 518 59.96 -5.59 -10.90
CA LEU A 518 61.38 -5.47 -10.52
C LEU A 518 61.78 -4.03 -10.22
N ASP A 519 61.41 -3.10 -11.09
CA ASP A 519 61.78 -1.68 -10.94
C ASP A 519 61.18 -1.09 -9.67
N GLU A 520 59.92 -1.40 -9.33
CA GLU A 520 59.27 -0.95 -8.13
C GLU A 520 59.91 -1.56 -6.88
N LEU A 521 60.24 -2.85 -6.93
CA LEU A 521 60.94 -3.53 -5.83
C LEU A 521 62.31 -2.93 -5.60
N ILE A 522 63.11 -2.71 -6.63
CA ILE A 522 64.44 -2.07 -6.54
C ILE A 522 64.32 -0.67 -5.94
N LEU A 523 63.37 0.13 -6.43
CA LEU A 523 63.11 1.47 -5.88
C LEU A 523 62.73 1.45 -4.40
N SER A 524 61.89 0.52 -4.00
CA SER A 524 61.48 0.33 -2.60
C SER A 524 62.64 -0.10 -1.72
N MET A 525 63.48 -0.99 -2.20
CA MET A 525 64.70 -1.40 -1.51
C MET A 525 65.69 -0.25 -1.34
N ILE A 526 65.89 0.58 -2.38
CA ILE A 526 66.75 1.77 -2.30
C ILE A 526 66.19 2.78 -1.28
N LYS A 527 64.89 3.00 -1.26
CA LYS A 527 64.22 3.89 -0.30
C LYS A 527 64.31 3.39 1.15
N ALA A 528 64.42 2.08 1.36
CA ALA A 528 64.53 1.44 2.68
C ALA A 528 65.97 1.47 3.21
N LEU A 529 66.97 1.83 2.42
CA LEU A 529 68.35 1.94 2.89
C LEU A 529 68.50 3.07 3.92
N PRO A 530 69.29 2.87 4.99
CA PRO A 530 69.56 3.92 5.97
C PRO A 530 70.17 5.13 5.28
N LYS A 531 69.63 6.31 5.54
CA LYS A 531 70.25 7.57 5.10
C LYS A 531 71.58 7.72 5.80
N GLN A 532 72.71 7.76 5.05
CA GLN A 532 74.02 8.09 5.56
C GLN A 532 74.10 9.55 6.00
#